data_e8d51ebee6bbad375d0ebf6be2156122
#
_entry.id   e8d51ebee6bbad375d0ebf6be2156122
#
_cell.length_a   1.000
_cell.length_b   1.000
_cell.length_c   1.000
_cell.angle_alpha   90.00
_cell.angle_beta   90.00
_cell.angle_gamma   90.00
#
_symmetry.space_group_name_H-M   'P 1'
#
loop_
_entity.id
_entity.type
_entity.pdbx_description
1 polymer ?
#
loop_
_entity_poly.entity_id
_entity_poly.type
_entity_poly.pdbx_seq_one_letter_code
_entity_poly.pdbx_strand_id
1 'polypeptide(L)'
;MAANKHHSLYEFSTHNIPHPEFTTDKQQTKDWIDQGHKVVCRTLLTAHSGQGIVVAKQHDELVDAPLYTKYIRKQKEFRVHVFNSKIIDIQEKRRSSAVDDHHPYIRNHSNGYVFCRGDIEEPHALRGVAISAVNALGLDFGAVDVIWNAELDSCYVLEVNTACGLEGSTVNKYVNAIKEVV
;
A
#
# COMPACT_ATOMS: atom_id res chain seq x y z
N MET A 1 -5.34 -15.10 4.30
CA MET A 1 -6.18 -14.45 3.33
C MET A 1 -5.83 -13.00 3.09
N ALA A 2 -4.56 -12.69 3.15
CA ALA A 2 -3.97 -11.36 2.93
C ALA A 2 -4.30 -10.74 1.56
N ALA A 3 -4.65 -11.54 0.55
CA ALA A 3 -5.04 -11.03 -0.76
C ALA A 3 -6.38 -10.27 -0.77
N ASN A 4 -7.24 -10.44 0.23
CA ASN A 4 -8.50 -9.71 0.35
C ASN A 4 -8.28 -8.39 1.08
N LYS A 5 -8.39 -7.27 0.37
CA LYS A 5 -8.12 -5.93 0.88
C LYS A 5 -9.02 -5.51 2.05
N HIS A 6 -10.28 -5.92 2.05
CA HIS A 6 -11.19 -5.62 3.15
C HIS A 6 -10.75 -6.34 4.44
N HIS A 7 -10.42 -7.63 4.34
CA HIS A 7 -9.93 -8.40 5.48
C HIS A 7 -8.61 -7.82 6.02
N SER A 8 -7.67 -7.47 5.14
CA SER A 8 -6.39 -6.89 5.57
C SER A 8 -6.59 -5.56 6.32
N LEU A 9 -7.45 -4.66 5.82
CA LEU A 9 -7.73 -3.39 6.50
C LEU A 9 -8.42 -3.60 7.85
N TYR A 10 -9.32 -4.60 7.95
CA TYR A 10 -9.95 -4.98 9.22
C TYR A 10 -8.91 -5.45 10.24
N GLU A 11 -7.98 -6.34 9.85
CA GLU A 11 -6.89 -6.78 10.72
C GLU A 11 -5.97 -5.63 11.14
N PHE A 12 -5.65 -4.71 10.22
CA PHE A 12 -4.84 -3.52 10.55
C PHE A 12 -5.56 -2.65 11.58
N SER A 13 -6.87 -2.44 11.43
CA SER A 13 -7.68 -1.70 12.40
C SER A 13 -7.66 -2.35 13.78
N THR A 14 -7.86 -3.67 13.85
CA THR A 14 -7.90 -4.44 15.10
C THR A 14 -6.54 -4.38 15.84
N HIS A 15 -5.44 -4.30 15.10
CA HIS A 15 -4.08 -4.24 15.67
C HIS A 15 -3.51 -2.81 15.77
N ASN A 16 -4.35 -1.78 15.59
CA ASN A 16 -3.95 -0.36 15.64
C ASN A 16 -2.80 0.00 14.67
N ILE A 17 -2.73 -0.66 13.52
CA ILE A 17 -1.76 -0.34 12.46
C ILE A 17 -2.32 0.80 11.63
N PRO A 18 -1.59 1.90 11.41
CA PRO A 18 -2.06 3.01 10.58
C PRO A 18 -2.38 2.57 9.15
N HIS A 19 -3.60 2.81 8.73
CA HIS A 19 -4.12 2.50 7.39
C HIS A 19 -5.17 3.56 6.99
N PRO A 20 -5.55 3.68 5.69
CA PRO A 20 -6.63 4.57 5.30
C PRO A 20 -7.96 4.16 5.95
N GLU A 21 -8.73 5.11 6.45
CA GLU A 21 -10.11 4.83 6.87
C GLU A 21 -10.87 4.15 5.75
N PHE A 22 -11.69 3.15 6.08
CA PHE A 22 -12.41 2.35 5.09
C PHE A 22 -13.85 2.08 5.51
N THR A 23 -14.68 1.81 4.52
CA THR A 23 -16.09 1.45 4.70
C THR A 23 -16.57 0.58 3.53
N THR A 24 -17.65 -0.17 3.75
CA THR A 24 -18.44 -0.83 2.70
C THR A 24 -19.72 -0.07 2.40
N ASP A 25 -20.04 0.97 3.18
CA ASP A 25 -21.23 1.79 3.02
C ASP A 25 -20.97 2.96 2.07
N LYS A 26 -21.67 2.95 0.93
CA LYS A 26 -21.60 4.02 -0.07
C LYS A 26 -22.16 5.35 0.45
N GLN A 27 -23.11 5.34 1.40
CA GLN A 27 -23.61 6.59 1.97
C GLN A 27 -22.54 7.29 2.79
N GLN A 28 -21.78 6.55 3.58
CA GLN A 28 -20.66 7.12 4.33
C GLN A 28 -19.60 7.74 3.41
N THR A 29 -19.42 7.23 2.19
CA THR A 29 -18.47 7.84 1.24
C THR A 29 -18.94 9.19 0.73
N LYS A 30 -20.24 9.43 0.60
CA LYS A 30 -20.80 10.74 0.26
C LYS A 30 -20.52 11.75 1.37
N ASP A 31 -20.72 11.34 2.64
CA ASP A 31 -20.43 12.17 3.80
C ASP A 31 -18.93 12.56 3.85
N TRP A 32 -18.03 11.64 3.48
CA TRP A 32 -16.60 11.95 3.34
C TRP A 32 -16.31 12.98 2.24
N ILE A 33 -16.98 12.86 1.09
CA ILE A 33 -16.83 13.83 -0.01
C ILE A 33 -17.35 15.20 0.41
N ASP A 34 -18.50 15.28 1.10
CA ASP A 34 -19.06 16.52 1.62
C ASP A 34 -18.15 17.20 2.64
N GLN A 35 -17.34 16.41 3.36
CA GLN A 35 -16.27 16.89 4.25
C GLN A 35 -14.96 17.27 3.51
N GLY A 36 -14.95 17.20 2.17
CA GLY A 36 -13.80 17.55 1.34
C GLY A 36 -12.76 16.44 1.13
N HIS A 37 -13.06 15.20 1.56
CA HIS A 37 -12.18 14.07 1.31
C HIS A 37 -12.36 13.50 -0.10
N LYS A 38 -11.27 12.99 -0.68
CA LYS A 38 -11.34 12.13 -1.86
C LYS A 38 -11.55 10.69 -1.41
N VAL A 39 -12.28 9.92 -2.19
CA VAL A 39 -12.59 8.51 -1.93
C VAL A 39 -11.94 7.63 -3.00
N VAL A 40 -11.32 6.55 -2.57
CA VAL A 40 -10.82 5.49 -3.45
C VAL A 40 -11.84 4.38 -3.46
N CYS A 41 -12.56 4.21 -4.57
CA CYS A 41 -13.48 3.10 -4.80
C CYS A 41 -12.67 1.89 -5.29
N ARG A 42 -12.74 0.78 -4.57
CA ARG A 42 -12.07 -0.48 -4.94
C ARG A 42 -13.11 -1.47 -5.44
N THR A 43 -13.28 -1.54 -6.75
CA THR A 43 -14.28 -2.42 -7.38
C THR A 43 -13.88 -3.90 -7.34
N LEU A 44 -12.61 -4.19 -7.05
CA LEU A 44 -12.06 -5.54 -6.91
C LEU A 44 -11.29 -5.66 -5.58
N LEU A 45 -11.62 -6.69 -4.77
CA LEU A 45 -10.98 -6.92 -3.48
C LEU A 45 -9.64 -7.66 -3.56
N THR A 46 -9.41 -8.43 -4.63
CA THR A 46 -8.23 -9.29 -4.81
C THR A 46 -7.35 -8.86 -5.99
N ALA A 47 -7.63 -7.70 -6.60
CA ALA A 47 -6.87 -7.16 -7.72
C ALA A 47 -5.47 -6.65 -7.30
N HIS A 48 -4.57 -6.62 -8.27
CA HIS A 48 -3.19 -6.13 -8.15
C HIS A 48 -2.91 -5.00 -9.15
N SER A 49 -1.78 -4.34 -9.01
CA SER A 49 -1.30 -3.30 -9.93
C SER A 49 -2.27 -2.14 -10.17
N GLY A 50 -3.12 -1.81 -9.20
CA GLY A 50 -4.07 -0.71 -9.29
C GLY A 50 -5.33 -1.00 -10.11
N GLN A 51 -5.56 -2.25 -10.53
CA GLN A 51 -6.80 -2.64 -11.20
C GLN A 51 -8.01 -2.42 -10.29
N GLY A 52 -9.12 -1.96 -10.87
CA GLY A 52 -10.37 -1.73 -10.14
C GLY A 52 -10.31 -0.56 -9.16
N ILE A 53 -9.39 0.39 -9.33
CA ILE A 53 -9.32 1.62 -8.54
C ILE A 53 -9.94 2.77 -9.32
N VAL A 54 -10.96 3.41 -8.73
CA VAL A 54 -11.53 4.68 -9.17
C VAL A 54 -11.38 5.69 -8.04
N VAL A 55 -10.93 6.91 -8.33
CA VAL A 55 -10.80 7.98 -7.32
C VAL A 55 -11.90 9.01 -7.55
N ALA A 56 -12.83 9.11 -6.61
CA ALA A 56 -13.94 10.06 -6.63
C ALA A 56 -13.63 11.28 -5.75
N LYS A 57 -13.95 12.48 -6.26
CA LYS A 57 -13.84 13.77 -5.59
C LYS A 57 -15.20 14.42 -5.36
N GLN A 58 -16.22 13.94 -6.05
CA GLN A 58 -17.61 14.40 -6.01
C GLN A 58 -18.55 13.21 -6.19
N HIS A 59 -19.83 13.39 -5.85
CA HIS A 59 -20.79 12.30 -5.76
C HIS A 59 -21.04 11.57 -7.08
N ASP A 60 -21.00 12.25 -8.20
CA ASP A 60 -21.22 11.69 -9.54
C ASP A 60 -20.04 10.86 -10.06
N GLU A 61 -18.86 11.00 -9.44
CA GLU A 61 -17.68 10.16 -9.70
C GLU A 61 -17.70 8.85 -8.89
N LEU A 62 -18.59 8.70 -7.89
CA LEU A 62 -18.69 7.50 -7.06
C LEU A 62 -19.26 6.32 -7.86
N VAL A 63 -18.49 5.26 -7.93
CA VAL A 63 -18.94 3.98 -8.49
C VAL A 63 -19.32 3.00 -7.37
N ASP A 64 -20.15 2.00 -7.69
CA ASP A 64 -20.43 0.91 -6.77
C ASP A 64 -19.19 0.03 -6.59
N ALA A 65 -18.80 -0.18 -5.34
CA ALA A 65 -17.63 -0.94 -4.99
C ALA A 65 -17.84 -1.71 -3.66
N PRO A 66 -17.26 -2.91 -3.52
CA PRO A 66 -17.33 -3.65 -2.27
C PRO A 66 -16.49 -3.04 -1.14
N LEU A 67 -15.62 -2.07 -1.45
CA LEU A 67 -14.76 -1.41 -0.46
C LEU A 67 -14.42 0.02 -0.93
N TYR A 68 -14.50 0.94 0.01
CA TYR A 68 -14.09 2.33 -0.14
C TYR A 68 -13.06 2.70 0.91
N THR A 69 -12.09 3.54 0.53
CA THR A 69 -11.12 4.09 1.49
C THR A 69 -10.98 5.59 1.29
N LYS A 70 -10.73 6.35 2.37
CA LYS A 70 -10.31 7.74 2.24
C LYS A 70 -8.97 7.81 1.51
N TYR A 71 -8.83 8.72 0.56
CA TYR A 71 -7.55 8.97 -0.08
C TYR A 71 -6.63 9.74 0.88
N ILE A 72 -5.46 9.19 1.13
CA ILE A 72 -4.41 9.87 1.87
C ILE A 72 -3.42 10.49 0.88
N ARG A 73 -3.15 11.79 1.02
CA ARG A 73 -2.10 12.46 0.26
C ARG A 73 -0.75 11.83 0.61
N LYS A 74 -0.01 11.42 -0.41
CA LYS A 74 1.28 10.74 -0.23
C LYS A 74 2.40 11.52 -0.92
N GLN A 75 3.46 11.80 -0.20
CA GLN A 75 4.70 12.34 -0.76
C GLN A 75 5.57 11.18 -1.27
N LYS A 76 5.76 10.14 -0.45
CA LYS A 76 6.51 8.94 -0.84
C LYS A 76 5.64 7.68 -0.73
N GLU A 77 6.01 6.67 -1.48
CA GLU A 77 5.42 5.34 -1.40
C GLU A 77 6.53 4.30 -1.46
N PHE A 78 6.49 3.36 -0.54
CA PHE A 78 7.52 2.35 -0.34
C PHE A 78 6.94 0.96 -0.52
N ARG A 79 7.77 0.04 -1.00
CA ARG A 79 7.57 -1.39 -0.86
C ARG A 79 8.62 -1.93 0.09
N VAL A 80 8.16 -2.47 1.22
CA VAL A 80 9.00 -2.98 2.29
C VAL A 80 8.85 -4.50 2.34
N HIS A 81 9.92 -5.22 2.08
CA HIS A 81 9.94 -6.67 2.14
C HIS A 81 10.29 -7.12 3.56
N VAL A 82 9.38 -7.88 4.15
CA VAL A 82 9.51 -8.45 5.49
C VAL A 82 9.62 -9.97 5.35
N PHE A 83 10.54 -10.58 6.10
CA PHE A 83 10.68 -12.01 6.25
C PHE A 83 10.99 -12.33 7.71
N ASN A 84 10.19 -13.20 8.34
CA ASN A 84 10.34 -13.62 9.73
C ASN A 84 10.53 -12.42 10.69
N SER A 85 9.63 -11.43 10.59
CA SER A 85 9.65 -10.17 11.35
C SER A 85 10.91 -9.31 11.18
N LYS A 86 11.72 -9.55 10.13
CA LYS A 86 12.88 -8.73 9.78
C LYS A 86 12.68 -8.05 8.43
N ILE A 87 13.15 -6.81 8.31
CA ILE A 87 13.19 -6.12 7.01
C ILE A 87 14.37 -6.66 6.21
N ILE A 88 14.10 -7.16 5.02
CA ILE A 88 15.11 -7.71 4.11
C ILE A 88 15.38 -6.83 2.89
N ASP A 89 14.43 -5.96 2.51
CA ASP A 89 14.60 -5.00 1.41
C ASP A 89 13.63 -3.82 1.57
N ILE A 90 14.04 -2.64 1.16
CA ILE A 90 13.20 -1.45 1.06
C ILE A 90 13.39 -0.84 -0.32
N GLN A 91 12.26 -0.49 -0.95
CA GLN A 91 12.22 0.13 -2.27
C GLN A 91 11.28 1.33 -2.20
N GLU A 92 11.67 2.44 -2.79
CA GLU A 92 10.80 3.61 -2.98
C GLU A 92 10.23 3.60 -4.40
N LYS A 93 8.92 3.81 -4.55
CA LYS A 93 8.28 4.03 -5.85
C LYS A 93 8.53 5.46 -6.30
N ARG A 94 9.38 5.63 -7.29
CA ARG A 94 9.72 6.94 -7.90
C ARG A 94 9.18 7.05 -9.31
N ARG A 95 9.00 8.27 -9.78
CA ARG A 95 8.68 8.55 -11.18
C ARG A 95 9.84 8.12 -12.07
N SER A 96 9.54 7.42 -13.14
CA SER A 96 10.51 7.12 -14.19
C SER A 96 10.78 8.38 -15.02
N SER A 97 12.03 8.68 -15.31
CA SER A 97 12.39 9.75 -16.23
C SER A 97 12.08 9.43 -17.71
N ALA A 98 11.73 8.19 -18.01
CA ALA A 98 11.35 7.75 -19.35
C ALA A 98 9.87 8.01 -19.71
N VAL A 99 9.08 8.55 -18.78
CA VAL A 99 7.65 8.81 -18.95
C VAL A 99 7.33 10.23 -18.49
N ASP A 100 6.70 11.02 -19.35
CA ASP A 100 6.34 12.40 -19.04
C ASP A 100 5.02 12.53 -18.29
N ASP A 101 4.04 11.67 -18.61
CA ASP A 101 2.72 11.68 -17.98
C ASP A 101 2.58 10.57 -16.94
N HIS A 102 2.44 10.97 -15.66
CA HIS A 102 2.32 10.07 -14.54
C HIS A 102 0.92 10.17 -13.93
N HIS A 103 0.28 9.01 -13.73
CA HIS A 103 -1.03 9.01 -13.09
C HIS A 103 -0.95 9.62 -11.67
N PRO A 104 -1.83 10.60 -11.34
CA PRO A 104 -1.68 11.39 -10.11
C PRO A 104 -1.92 10.60 -8.83
N TYR A 105 -2.66 9.50 -8.89
CA TYR A 105 -3.08 8.74 -7.71
C TYR A 105 -2.52 7.32 -7.65
N ILE A 106 -2.41 6.62 -8.81
CA ILE A 106 -2.03 5.20 -8.88
C ILE A 106 -0.57 5.11 -9.32
N ARG A 107 0.30 4.62 -8.42
CA ARG A 107 1.73 4.45 -8.66
C ARG A 107 2.04 2.98 -8.96
N ASN A 108 2.10 2.63 -10.23
CA ASN A 108 2.52 1.33 -10.72
C ASN A 108 3.39 1.49 -11.98
N HIS A 109 3.95 0.41 -12.48
CA HIS A 109 4.84 0.42 -13.64
C HIS A 109 4.16 0.98 -14.90
N SER A 110 2.91 0.58 -15.19
CA SER A 110 2.15 1.06 -16.35
C SER A 110 1.83 2.55 -16.29
N ASN A 111 1.86 3.15 -15.11
CA ASN A 111 1.67 4.59 -14.86
C ASN A 111 3.00 5.34 -14.69
N GLY A 112 4.10 4.78 -15.16
CA GLY A 112 5.42 5.42 -15.20
C GLY A 112 6.16 5.44 -13.87
N TYR A 113 5.90 4.50 -12.95
CA TYR A 113 6.64 4.41 -11.69
C TYR A 113 7.55 3.19 -11.65
N VAL A 114 8.71 3.35 -11.05
CA VAL A 114 9.73 2.32 -10.87
C VAL A 114 10.13 2.17 -9.41
N PHE A 115 10.63 1.00 -9.04
CA PHE A 115 11.19 0.76 -7.72
C PHE A 115 12.67 1.12 -7.68
N CYS A 116 13.05 2.01 -6.76
CA CYS A 116 14.42 2.47 -6.53
C CYS A 116 14.90 2.03 -5.14
N ARG A 117 16.19 1.69 -5.04
CA ARG A 117 16.85 1.32 -3.78
C ARG A 117 17.92 2.31 -3.31
N GLY A 118 18.42 3.14 -4.22
CA GLY A 118 19.40 4.18 -3.89
C GLY A 118 18.75 5.41 -3.25
N ASP A 119 19.48 6.05 -2.33
CA ASP A 119 19.12 7.35 -1.72
C ASP A 119 17.70 7.40 -1.15
N ILE A 120 17.31 6.33 -0.42
CA ILE A 120 16.02 6.25 0.26
C ILE A 120 16.12 6.98 1.60
N GLU A 121 15.36 8.04 1.73
CA GLU A 121 15.13 8.72 3.00
C GLU A 121 13.92 8.05 3.68
N GLU A 122 14.20 7.22 4.68
CA GLU A 122 13.18 6.41 5.36
C GLU A 122 12.47 7.23 6.45
N PRO A 123 11.12 7.34 6.43
CA PRO A 123 10.39 7.85 7.58
C PRO A 123 10.59 6.96 8.81
N HIS A 124 10.64 7.56 10.00
CA HIS A 124 10.92 6.85 11.25
C HIS A 124 9.99 5.64 11.49
N ALA A 125 8.69 5.79 11.19
CA ALA A 125 7.70 4.74 11.44
C ALA A 125 7.68 3.61 10.37
N LEU A 126 8.37 3.77 9.22
CA LEU A 126 8.23 2.89 8.05
C LEU A 126 8.45 1.41 8.38
N ARG A 127 9.55 1.11 9.07
CA ARG A 127 9.94 -0.28 9.38
C ARG A 127 8.95 -0.94 10.35
N GLY A 128 8.55 -0.20 11.39
CA GLY A 128 7.64 -0.70 12.42
C GLY A 128 6.27 -1.05 11.86
N VAL A 129 5.66 -0.14 11.08
CA VAL A 129 4.32 -0.40 10.50
C VAL A 129 4.34 -1.56 9.51
N ALA A 130 5.43 -1.74 8.73
CA ALA A 130 5.56 -2.84 7.79
C ALA A 130 5.66 -4.21 8.50
N ILE A 131 6.49 -4.33 9.53
CA ILE A 131 6.61 -5.57 10.32
C ILE A 131 5.26 -5.89 10.99
N SER A 132 4.65 -4.91 11.63
CA SER A 132 3.36 -5.07 12.31
C SER A 132 2.26 -5.54 11.35
N ALA A 133 2.24 -5.02 10.11
CA ALA A 133 1.24 -5.40 9.11
C ALA A 133 1.37 -6.87 8.67
N VAL A 134 2.59 -7.37 8.49
CA VAL A 134 2.83 -8.79 8.14
C VAL A 134 2.43 -9.69 9.31
N ASN A 135 2.82 -9.32 10.53
CA ASN A 135 2.50 -10.10 11.74
C ASN A 135 1.00 -10.12 12.04
N ALA A 136 0.28 -8.99 11.87
CA ALA A 136 -1.16 -8.93 12.08
C ALA A 136 -1.96 -9.84 11.14
N LEU A 137 -1.42 -10.13 9.96
CA LEU A 137 -2.01 -11.07 9.01
C LEU A 137 -1.57 -12.52 9.24
N GLY A 138 -0.77 -12.80 10.29
CA GLY A 138 -0.25 -14.14 10.60
C GLY A 138 0.69 -14.68 9.52
N LEU A 139 1.44 -13.81 8.86
CA LEU A 139 2.32 -14.18 7.75
C LEU A 139 3.78 -14.21 8.19
N ASP A 140 4.55 -15.19 7.69
CA ASP A 140 6.00 -15.26 7.88
C ASP A 140 6.74 -14.26 6.97
N PHE A 141 6.15 -13.90 5.83
CA PHE A 141 6.73 -12.93 4.91
C PHE A 141 5.68 -12.18 4.08
N GLY A 142 6.09 -11.03 3.54
CA GLY A 142 5.27 -10.25 2.63
C GLY A 142 5.99 -9.00 2.13
N ALA A 143 5.51 -8.44 1.02
CA ALA A 143 5.89 -7.14 0.53
C ALA A 143 4.79 -6.13 0.87
N VAL A 144 5.09 -5.20 1.77
CA VAL A 144 4.15 -4.21 2.32
C VAL A 144 4.25 -2.93 1.52
N ASP A 145 3.14 -2.50 0.92
CA ASP A 145 3.05 -1.18 0.29
C ASP A 145 2.64 -0.16 1.35
N VAL A 146 3.53 0.80 1.63
CA VAL A 146 3.39 1.84 2.65
C VAL A 146 3.49 3.20 2.01
N ILE A 147 2.57 4.10 2.32
CA ILE A 147 2.67 5.51 1.95
C ILE A 147 3.11 6.35 3.14
N TRP A 148 3.86 7.40 2.86
CA TRP A 148 4.20 8.43 3.83
C TRP A 148 3.52 9.73 3.49
N ASN A 149 2.85 10.32 4.50
CA ASN A 149 2.29 11.65 4.47
C ASN A 149 3.19 12.56 5.31
N ALA A 150 3.91 13.46 4.66
CA ALA A 150 4.86 14.34 5.34
C ALA A 150 4.18 15.44 6.18
N GLU A 151 2.94 15.82 5.84
CA GLU A 151 2.19 16.84 6.59
C GLU A 151 1.77 16.33 7.97
N LEU A 152 1.50 15.03 8.07
CA LEU A 152 1.12 14.35 9.31
C LEU A 152 2.29 13.57 9.94
N ASP A 153 3.45 13.54 9.27
CA ASP A 153 4.60 12.69 9.60
C ASP A 153 4.20 11.24 9.92
N SER A 154 3.34 10.68 9.10
CA SER A 154 2.73 9.39 9.36
C SER A 154 2.85 8.44 8.17
N CYS A 155 3.13 7.17 8.46
CA CYS A 155 3.13 6.08 7.52
C CYS A 155 1.79 5.32 7.59
N TYR A 156 1.23 4.96 6.42
CA TYR A 156 -0.02 4.21 6.32
C TYR A 156 0.18 2.99 5.44
N VAL A 157 -0.22 1.83 5.94
CA VAL A 157 -0.17 0.57 5.18
C VAL A 157 -1.34 0.53 4.20
N LEU A 158 -1.06 0.27 2.92
CA LEU A 158 -2.07 0.11 1.88
C LEU A 158 -2.45 -1.35 1.66
N GLU A 159 -1.45 -2.24 1.64
CA GLU A 159 -1.63 -3.69 1.42
C GLU A 159 -0.37 -4.47 1.78
N VAL A 160 -0.54 -5.76 2.01
CA VAL A 160 0.54 -6.75 2.11
C VAL A 160 0.40 -7.73 0.95
N ASN A 161 1.43 -7.81 0.12
CA ASN A 161 1.49 -8.70 -1.04
C ASN A 161 2.25 -9.99 -0.67
N THR A 162 1.59 -11.15 -0.77
CA THR A 162 2.20 -12.48 -0.57
C THR A 162 2.92 -12.97 -1.84
N ALA A 163 2.51 -12.49 -3.02
CA ALA A 163 3.26 -12.62 -4.26
C ALA A 163 4.24 -11.43 -4.37
N CYS A 164 5.39 -11.54 -3.74
CA CYS A 164 6.29 -10.40 -3.44
C CYS A 164 7.04 -9.82 -4.66
N GLY A 165 6.80 -10.31 -5.88
CA GLY A 165 7.56 -9.89 -7.06
C GLY A 165 9.03 -10.31 -6.93
N LEU A 166 9.27 -11.61 -6.87
CA LEU A 166 10.62 -12.19 -6.74
C LEU A 166 11.35 -12.07 -8.08
N GLU A 167 11.85 -10.88 -8.38
CA GLU A 167 12.58 -10.55 -9.60
C GLU A 167 13.89 -9.84 -9.27
N GLY A 168 14.88 -10.01 -10.15
CA GLY A 168 16.17 -9.33 -10.02
C GLY A 168 16.83 -9.55 -8.66
N SER A 169 17.32 -8.48 -8.04
CA SER A 169 18.01 -8.55 -6.75
C SER A 169 17.10 -8.89 -5.56
N THR A 170 15.75 -8.78 -5.69
CA THR A 170 14.80 -9.19 -4.65
C THR A 170 14.90 -10.69 -4.36
N VAL A 171 15.11 -11.53 -5.38
CA VAL A 171 15.30 -12.98 -5.21
C VAL A 171 16.45 -13.26 -4.24
N ASN A 172 17.60 -12.62 -4.44
CA ASN A 172 18.77 -12.82 -3.59
C ASN A 172 18.53 -12.41 -2.14
N LYS A 173 17.72 -11.36 -1.90
CA LYS A 173 17.35 -10.94 -0.55
C LYS A 173 16.57 -12.04 0.18
N TYR A 174 15.57 -12.62 -0.47
CA TYR A 174 14.80 -13.74 0.10
C TYR A 174 15.65 -15.01 0.27
N VAL A 175 16.48 -15.36 -0.72
CA VAL A 175 17.38 -16.52 -0.62
C VAL A 175 18.31 -16.40 0.58
N ASN A 176 18.90 -15.21 0.78
CA ASN A 176 19.78 -14.98 1.92
C ASN A 176 19.02 -15.08 3.26
N ALA A 177 17.84 -14.47 3.34
CA ALA A 177 17.01 -14.51 4.55
C ALA A 177 16.55 -15.95 4.89
N ILE A 178 16.22 -16.77 3.88
CA ILE A 178 15.85 -18.17 4.08
C ILE A 178 17.05 -18.97 4.60
N LYS A 179 18.25 -18.77 4.03
CA LYS A 179 19.47 -19.47 4.48
C LYS A 179 19.87 -19.17 5.93
N GLU A 180 19.42 -18.02 6.49
CA GLU A 180 19.69 -17.68 7.88
C GLU A 180 18.81 -18.45 8.88
N VAL A 181 17.71 -19.08 8.42
CA VAL A 181 16.75 -19.77 9.28
C VAL A 181 16.66 -21.29 9.03
N VAL A 182 17.39 -21.78 8.04
CA VAL A 182 17.57 -23.21 7.74
C VAL A 182 18.96 -23.68 8.18
#